data_772aa3b504bbb8c9c37e8a7e65979f40
#
_entry.id   772aa3b504bbb8c9c37e8a7e65979f40
#
_cell.length_a   1.000
_cell.length_b   1.000
_cell.length_c   1.000
_cell.angle_alpha   90.00
_cell.angle_beta   90.00
_cell.angle_gamma   90.00
#
_symmetry.space_group_name_H-M   'P 1'
#
loop_
_entity.id
_entity.type
_entity.pdbx_description
1 polymer ?
#
loop_
_entity_poly.entity_id
_entity_poly.type
_entity_poly.pdbx_seq_one_letter_code
_entity_poly.pdbx_strand_id
1 'polypeptide(L)'
;MDLTGRPCLVVGAGAIAARKARSLLDCGARVTVVGVRPAAACRALERRGVVLRDRSFRAGDIGRQALIIAATDDRAVNAAVSAAARRKGIPVNAVDDPEYCTFIVPAVVTRGDLTVAISTGGKSPAAARLVKERIAALIGEEYAALVRLLGAHRETMKRAVAAQPVRARAWQRMLDEGVLESLRNGDAAGAARLVRTCLSEAQQIGKGPASLPAPSAPERTGRRAGAGGATPPRSGSERAGGRSDRTPEPAPARRLPQTVKIKDTRR
;
A
#
# COMPACT_ATOMS: atom_id res chain seq x y z
N MET A 1 1.60 -7.43 2.50
CA MET A 1 2.10 -8.81 2.69
C MET A 1 3.18 -8.76 3.75
N ASP A 2 3.15 -9.63 4.73
CA ASP A 2 4.25 -9.80 5.68
C ASP A 2 5.27 -10.77 5.06
N LEU A 3 6.53 -10.35 5.01
CA LEU A 3 7.63 -11.12 4.43
C LEU A 3 8.59 -11.65 5.50
N THR A 4 8.35 -11.39 6.78
CA THR A 4 9.23 -11.81 7.88
C THR A 4 9.46 -13.33 7.83
N GLY A 5 10.74 -13.75 7.72
CA GLY A 5 11.17 -15.14 7.61
C GLY A 5 10.75 -15.85 6.31
N ARG A 6 10.09 -15.18 5.37
CA ARG A 6 9.60 -15.81 4.14
C ARG A 6 10.64 -15.81 3.03
N PRO A 7 10.76 -16.91 2.26
CA PRO A 7 11.71 -16.96 1.16
C PRO A 7 11.29 -16.04 0.02
N CYS A 8 12.23 -15.24 -0.48
CA CYS A 8 12.08 -14.38 -1.64
C CYS A 8 13.22 -14.62 -2.63
N LEU A 9 12.93 -14.50 -3.93
CA LEU A 9 13.91 -14.65 -5.00
C LEU A 9 14.07 -13.33 -5.76
N VAL A 10 15.33 -12.95 -5.99
CA VAL A 10 15.68 -11.89 -6.93
C VAL A 10 16.49 -12.50 -8.07
N VAL A 11 16.04 -12.34 -9.30
CA VAL A 11 16.73 -12.77 -10.51
C VAL A 11 17.36 -11.54 -11.15
N GLY A 12 18.66 -11.62 -11.37
CA GLY A 12 19.54 -10.50 -11.72
C GLY A 12 20.51 -10.20 -10.57
N ALA A 13 21.69 -9.71 -10.88
CA ALA A 13 22.76 -9.47 -9.91
C ALA A 13 23.44 -8.10 -10.06
N GLY A 14 22.80 -7.17 -10.77
CA GLY A 14 23.23 -5.78 -10.94
C GLY A 14 22.85 -4.87 -9.77
N ALA A 15 23.08 -3.57 -9.92
CA ALA A 15 22.77 -2.57 -8.90
C ALA A 15 21.26 -2.51 -8.52
N ILE A 16 20.38 -2.68 -9.51
CA ILE A 16 18.92 -2.71 -9.29
C ILE A 16 18.55 -3.94 -8.47
N ALA A 17 19.06 -5.12 -8.81
CA ALA A 17 18.83 -6.35 -8.06
C ALA A 17 19.29 -6.21 -6.61
N ALA A 18 20.48 -5.63 -6.37
CA ALA A 18 21.00 -5.37 -5.03
C ALA A 18 20.09 -4.46 -4.21
N ARG A 19 19.58 -3.38 -4.83
CA ARG A 19 18.61 -2.48 -4.18
C ARG A 19 17.31 -3.19 -3.81
N LYS A 20 16.77 -4.03 -4.72
CA LYS A 20 15.56 -4.82 -4.46
C LYS A 20 15.77 -5.88 -3.38
N ALA A 21 16.91 -6.58 -3.43
CA ALA A 21 17.29 -7.55 -2.39
C ALA A 21 17.40 -6.90 -1.02
N ARG A 22 18.03 -5.71 -0.93
CA ARG A 22 18.10 -4.93 0.32
C ARG A 22 16.71 -4.60 0.85
N SER A 23 15.80 -4.09 0.01
CA SER A 23 14.43 -3.77 0.43
C SER A 23 13.68 -4.99 0.96
N LEU A 24 13.90 -6.17 0.39
CA LEU A 24 13.30 -7.41 0.88
C LEU A 24 13.91 -7.84 2.24
N LEU A 25 15.22 -7.70 2.40
CA LEU A 25 15.90 -7.95 3.69
C LEU A 25 15.39 -7.02 4.79
N ASP A 26 15.21 -5.73 4.46
CA ASP A 26 14.69 -4.73 5.40
C ASP A 26 13.23 -5.05 5.83
N CYS A 27 12.52 -5.86 5.03
CA CYS A 27 11.21 -6.43 5.39
C CYS A 27 11.30 -7.78 6.12
N GLY A 28 12.50 -8.20 6.55
CA GLY A 28 12.73 -9.47 7.26
C GLY A 28 12.67 -10.73 6.39
N ALA A 29 12.69 -10.60 5.05
CA ALA A 29 12.65 -11.76 4.15
C ALA A 29 13.97 -12.53 4.13
N ARG A 30 13.91 -13.84 3.89
CA ARG A 30 15.07 -14.65 3.51
C ARG A 30 15.28 -14.55 2.00
N VAL A 31 16.34 -13.85 1.58
CA VAL A 31 16.55 -13.50 0.19
C VAL A 31 17.58 -14.39 -0.47
N THR A 32 17.22 -14.94 -1.64
CA THR A 32 18.16 -15.56 -2.59
C THR A 32 18.28 -14.65 -3.81
N VAL A 33 19.52 -14.39 -4.24
CA VAL A 33 19.83 -13.68 -5.49
C VAL A 33 20.44 -14.67 -6.47
N VAL A 34 19.95 -14.71 -7.69
CA VAL A 34 20.48 -15.54 -8.80
C VAL A 34 20.81 -14.64 -9.98
N GLY A 35 22.05 -14.65 -10.42
CA GLY A 35 22.47 -13.88 -11.58
C GLY A 35 23.96 -14.00 -11.82
N VAL A 36 24.37 -13.83 -13.07
CA VAL A 36 25.79 -13.93 -13.48
C VAL A 36 26.57 -12.66 -13.15
N ARG A 37 27.83 -12.82 -12.80
CA ARG A 37 28.77 -11.71 -12.50
C ARG A 37 28.19 -10.71 -11.50
N PRO A 38 27.89 -11.14 -10.24
CA PRO A 38 27.27 -10.26 -9.26
C PRO A 38 28.08 -9.00 -9.02
N ALA A 39 27.41 -7.85 -9.05
CA ALA A 39 27.98 -6.57 -8.67
C ALA A 39 28.44 -6.58 -7.20
N ALA A 40 29.42 -5.76 -6.86
CA ALA A 40 29.94 -5.63 -5.50
C ALA A 40 28.82 -5.35 -4.47
N ALA A 41 27.80 -4.58 -4.87
CA ALA A 41 26.63 -4.31 -4.03
C ALA A 41 25.79 -5.57 -3.70
N CYS A 42 25.71 -6.56 -4.60
CA CYS A 42 25.07 -7.85 -4.34
C CYS A 42 25.93 -8.71 -3.41
N ARG A 43 27.26 -8.79 -3.66
CA ARG A 43 28.20 -9.54 -2.81
C ARG A 43 28.20 -9.00 -1.37
N ALA A 44 28.14 -7.69 -1.18
CA ALA A 44 28.07 -7.09 0.13
C ALA A 44 26.85 -7.54 0.96
N LEU A 45 25.76 -7.97 0.31
CA LEU A 45 24.55 -8.43 0.99
C LEU A 45 24.68 -9.86 1.56
N GLU A 46 25.68 -10.64 1.17
CA GLU A 46 25.97 -11.95 1.76
C GLU A 46 26.23 -11.83 3.26
N ARG A 47 26.92 -10.75 3.69
CA ARG A 47 27.15 -10.44 5.13
C ARG A 47 25.85 -10.17 5.89
N ARG A 48 24.75 -9.90 5.18
CA ARG A 48 23.40 -9.72 5.74
C ARG A 48 22.52 -10.97 5.57
N GLY A 49 23.09 -12.10 5.20
CA GLY A 49 22.40 -13.38 5.07
C GLY A 49 21.71 -13.64 3.73
N VAL A 50 22.07 -12.87 2.68
CA VAL A 50 21.62 -13.19 1.30
C VAL A 50 22.34 -14.42 0.79
N VAL A 51 21.60 -15.37 0.25
CA VAL A 51 22.17 -16.49 -0.52
C VAL A 51 22.39 -16.03 -1.95
N LEU A 52 23.66 -15.88 -2.36
CA LEU A 52 24.04 -15.46 -3.70
C LEU A 52 24.41 -16.68 -4.56
N ARG A 53 23.81 -16.78 -5.74
CA ARG A 53 24.08 -17.83 -6.74
C ARG A 53 24.61 -17.18 -8.01
N ASP A 54 25.93 -17.24 -8.21
CA ASP A 54 26.62 -16.68 -9.39
C ASP A 54 26.46 -17.62 -10.59
N ARG A 55 25.30 -17.61 -11.19
CA ARG A 55 24.96 -18.37 -12.40
C ARG A 55 23.67 -17.86 -13.04
N SER A 56 23.43 -18.27 -14.26
CA SER A 56 22.16 -18.00 -14.95
C SER A 56 20.97 -18.61 -14.21
N PHE A 57 19.83 -17.92 -14.32
CA PHE A 57 18.53 -18.37 -13.84
C PHE A 57 18.11 -19.69 -14.48
N ARG A 58 17.47 -20.56 -13.70
CA ARG A 58 16.83 -21.79 -14.16
C ARG A 58 15.41 -21.86 -13.60
N ALA A 59 14.47 -22.43 -14.35
CA ALA A 59 13.08 -22.56 -13.89
C ALA A 59 12.95 -23.30 -12.54
N GLY A 60 13.89 -24.20 -12.23
CA GLY A 60 13.99 -24.89 -10.94
C GLY A 60 14.36 -24.00 -9.77
N ASP A 61 14.82 -22.76 -9.99
CA ASP A 61 15.07 -21.79 -8.91
C ASP A 61 13.75 -21.30 -8.28
N ILE A 62 12.66 -21.42 -9.02
CA ILE A 62 11.33 -21.06 -8.52
C ILE A 62 10.73 -22.26 -7.78
N GLY A 63 10.68 -22.15 -6.45
CA GLY A 63 10.15 -23.14 -5.52
C GLY A 63 8.91 -22.64 -4.78
N ARG A 64 9.03 -22.41 -3.49
CA ARG A 64 7.96 -21.94 -2.57
C ARG A 64 8.19 -20.50 -2.12
N GLN A 65 8.69 -19.63 -3.01
CA GLN A 65 8.90 -18.23 -2.67
C GLN A 65 7.57 -17.53 -2.40
N ALA A 66 7.59 -16.61 -1.42
CA ALA A 66 6.48 -15.70 -1.17
C ALA A 66 6.35 -14.62 -2.24
N LEU A 67 7.51 -14.26 -2.86
CA LEU A 67 7.63 -13.17 -3.80
C LEU A 67 8.87 -13.37 -4.69
N ILE A 68 8.76 -12.95 -5.96
CA ILE A 68 9.87 -12.96 -6.92
C ILE A 68 10.03 -11.57 -7.54
N ILE A 69 11.28 -11.14 -7.69
CA ILE A 69 11.65 -9.94 -8.44
C ILE A 69 12.58 -10.34 -9.58
N ALA A 70 12.18 -10.06 -10.82
CA ALA A 70 13.04 -10.14 -11.99
C ALA A 70 13.65 -8.74 -12.24
N ALA A 71 14.96 -8.66 -12.14
CA ALA A 71 15.73 -7.41 -12.25
C ALA A 71 16.98 -7.63 -13.12
N THR A 72 16.77 -8.25 -14.28
CA THR A 72 17.81 -8.44 -15.31
C THR A 72 17.60 -7.46 -16.46
N ASP A 73 18.66 -7.19 -17.22
CA ASP A 73 18.59 -6.41 -18.45
C ASP A 73 18.10 -7.27 -19.63
N ASP A 74 18.02 -8.60 -19.44
CA ASP A 74 17.53 -9.55 -20.43
C ASP A 74 16.01 -9.75 -20.28
N ARG A 75 15.26 -9.17 -21.22
CA ARG A 75 13.80 -9.25 -21.25
C ARG A 75 13.28 -10.68 -21.42
N ALA A 76 14.00 -11.54 -22.12
CA ALA A 76 13.61 -12.94 -22.28
C ALA A 76 13.72 -13.70 -20.96
N VAL A 77 14.76 -13.43 -20.17
CA VAL A 77 14.90 -13.97 -18.81
C VAL A 77 13.77 -13.45 -17.91
N ASN A 78 13.46 -12.15 -17.94
CA ASN A 78 12.36 -11.57 -17.15
C ASN A 78 11.01 -12.21 -17.52
N ALA A 79 10.73 -12.44 -18.81
CA ALA A 79 9.55 -13.14 -19.30
C ALA A 79 9.48 -14.60 -18.80
N ALA A 80 10.61 -15.33 -18.87
CA ALA A 80 10.70 -16.71 -18.40
C ALA A 80 10.46 -16.81 -16.87
N VAL A 81 11.02 -15.88 -16.08
CA VAL A 81 10.79 -15.77 -14.64
C VAL A 81 9.31 -15.53 -14.37
N SER A 82 8.70 -14.57 -15.06
CA SER A 82 7.27 -14.24 -14.91
C SER A 82 6.38 -15.44 -15.24
N ALA A 83 6.61 -16.10 -16.39
CA ALA A 83 5.85 -17.26 -16.79
C ALA A 83 5.95 -18.41 -15.77
N ALA A 84 7.16 -18.68 -15.25
CA ALA A 84 7.37 -19.73 -14.27
C ALA A 84 6.74 -19.39 -12.90
N ALA A 85 6.80 -18.12 -12.48
CA ALA A 85 6.16 -17.65 -11.26
C ALA A 85 4.62 -17.73 -11.34
N ARG A 86 4.05 -17.30 -12.47
CA ARG A 86 2.59 -17.35 -12.73
C ARG A 86 2.06 -18.78 -12.69
N ARG A 87 2.77 -19.75 -13.28
CA ARG A 87 2.37 -21.18 -13.21
C ARG A 87 2.27 -21.70 -11.78
N LYS A 88 3.05 -21.14 -10.85
CA LYS A 88 3.04 -21.54 -9.43
C LYS A 88 2.21 -20.62 -8.54
N GLY A 89 1.50 -19.63 -9.11
CA GLY A 89 0.71 -18.67 -8.35
C GLY A 89 1.55 -17.75 -7.47
N ILE A 90 2.86 -17.58 -7.76
CA ILE A 90 3.78 -16.77 -6.97
C ILE A 90 3.76 -15.32 -7.49
N PRO A 91 3.54 -14.32 -6.63
CA PRO A 91 3.64 -12.92 -7.02
C PRO A 91 5.01 -12.58 -7.62
N VAL A 92 5.01 -11.93 -8.78
CA VAL A 92 6.22 -11.53 -9.50
C VAL A 92 6.17 -10.06 -9.92
N ASN A 93 7.29 -9.36 -9.75
CA ASN A 93 7.52 -8.03 -10.29
C ASN A 93 8.76 -8.06 -11.19
N ALA A 94 8.58 -7.76 -12.46
CA ALA A 94 9.67 -7.52 -13.40
C ALA A 94 9.93 -6.02 -13.44
N VAL A 95 11.19 -5.64 -13.25
CA VAL A 95 11.60 -4.24 -13.24
C VAL A 95 11.49 -3.69 -14.66
N ASP A 96 10.84 -2.53 -14.79
CA ASP A 96 10.60 -1.80 -16.04
C ASP A 96 9.75 -2.53 -17.10
N ASP A 97 9.20 -3.73 -16.75
CA ASP A 97 8.36 -4.54 -17.62
C ASP A 97 6.97 -4.82 -17.00
N PRO A 98 6.02 -3.86 -17.02
CA PRO A 98 4.70 -4.01 -16.37
C PRO A 98 3.88 -5.22 -16.83
N GLU A 99 4.02 -5.66 -18.08
CA GLU A 99 3.32 -6.82 -18.64
C GLU A 99 3.72 -8.15 -17.97
N TYR A 100 4.94 -8.22 -17.46
CA TYR A 100 5.46 -9.38 -16.73
C TYR A 100 5.22 -9.29 -15.22
N CYS A 101 4.57 -8.24 -14.74
CA CYS A 101 4.24 -8.06 -13.34
C CYS A 101 2.87 -8.67 -12.98
N THR A 102 2.77 -9.24 -11.78
CA THR A 102 1.49 -9.55 -11.13
C THR A 102 1.19 -8.57 -10.00
N PHE A 103 2.16 -7.78 -9.58
CA PHE A 103 2.00 -6.67 -8.64
C PHE A 103 3.00 -5.56 -8.96
N ILE A 104 2.70 -4.35 -8.49
CA ILE A 104 3.57 -3.18 -8.62
C ILE A 104 4.04 -2.76 -7.23
N VAL A 105 5.33 -2.42 -7.13
CA VAL A 105 5.90 -1.82 -5.92
C VAL A 105 5.64 -0.32 -5.98
N PRO A 106 4.84 0.25 -5.06
CA PRO A 106 4.57 1.69 -5.05
C PRO A 106 5.79 2.50 -4.63
N ALA A 107 5.78 3.81 -4.92
CA ALA A 107 6.65 4.74 -4.24
C ALA A 107 6.19 4.89 -2.78
N VAL A 108 7.13 4.94 -1.83
CA VAL A 108 6.81 4.90 -0.40
C VAL A 108 7.48 6.05 0.34
N VAL A 109 6.74 6.70 1.24
CA VAL A 109 7.26 7.59 2.28
C VAL A 109 7.07 6.88 3.61
N THR A 110 8.13 6.76 4.41
CA THR A 110 8.10 6.10 5.72
C THR A 110 8.56 7.07 6.80
N ARG A 111 7.85 7.10 7.93
CA ARG A 111 8.21 7.79 9.16
C ARG A 111 7.92 6.85 10.33
N GLY A 112 8.94 6.14 10.83
CA GLY A 112 8.73 5.06 11.78
C GLY A 112 7.72 4.03 11.25
N ASP A 113 6.67 3.76 12.01
CA ASP A 113 5.60 2.82 11.62
C ASP A 113 4.57 3.41 10.65
N LEU A 114 4.60 4.72 10.38
CA LEU A 114 3.76 5.33 9.36
C LEU A 114 4.31 5.03 7.97
N THR A 115 3.48 4.49 7.10
CA THR A 115 3.81 4.25 5.70
C THR A 115 2.75 4.83 4.78
N VAL A 116 3.17 5.69 3.86
CA VAL A 116 2.33 6.22 2.77
C VAL A 116 2.81 5.63 1.45
N ALA A 117 1.94 4.86 0.79
CA ALA A 117 2.22 4.23 -0.50
C ALA A 117 1.52 4.98 -1.63
N ILE A 118 2.28 5.37 -2.65
CA ILE A 118 1.82 6.16 -3.80
C ILE A 118 1.94 5.30 -5.05
N SER A 119 0.83 5.06 -5.72
CA SER A 119 0.78 4.30 -6.96
C SER A 119 0.05 5.09 -8.05
N THR A 120 0.60 5.07 -9.25
CA THR A 120 -0.05 5.59 -10.46
C THR A 120 -0.59 4.46 -11.35
N GLY A 121 -0.72 3.25 -10.80
CA GLY A 121 -1.11 2.06 -11.57
C GLY A 121 -0.08 1.67 -12.63
N GLY A 122 1.20 2.04 -12.45
CA GLY A 122 2.25 1.82 -13.44
C GLY A 122 2.30 2.85 -14.58
N LYS A 123 1.35 3.80 -14.62
CA LYS A 123 1.23 4.76 -15.74
C LYS A 123 2.32 5.83 -15.76
N SER A 124 2.80 6.28 -14.58
CA SER A 124 3.81 7.36 -14.53
C SER A 124 4.70 7.24 -13.28
N PRO A 125 5.87 6.61 -13.39
CA PRO A 125 6.86 6.60 -12.31
C PRO A 125 7.29 8.01 -11.89
N ALA A 126 7.40 8.95 -12.84
CA ALA A 126 7.76 10.35 -12.58
C ALA A 126 6.70 11.05 -11.71
N ALA A 127 5.41 10.89 -12.03
CA ALA A 127 4.33 11.44 -11.21
C ALA A 127 4.31 10.82 -9.80
N ALA A 128 4.52 9.51 -9.67
CA ALA A 128 4.61 8.86 -8.37
C ALA A 128 5.77 9.40 -7.53
N ARG A 129 6.92 9.69 -8.17
CA ARG A 129 8.08 10.30 -7.52
C ARG A 129 7.80 11.73 -7.08
N LEU A 130 7.23 12.57 -7.95
CA LEU A 130 6.86 13.95 -7.62
C LEU A 130 5.91 14.00 -6.41
N VAL A 131 4.87 13.17 -6.42
CA VAL A 131 3.91 13.10 -5.31
C VAL A 131 4.58 12.61 -4.03
N LYS A 132 5.47 11.61 -4.13
CA LYS A 132 6.28 11.13 -2.99
C LYS A 132 7.09 12.27 -2.37
N GLU A 133 7.79 13.06 -3.17
CA GLU A 133 8.63 14.16 -2.69
C GLU A 133 7.79 15.23 -1.97
N ARG A 134 6.63 15.59 -2.53
CA ARG A 134 5.68 16.52 -1.90
C ARG A 134 5.12 15.99 -0.57
N ILE A 135 4.70 14.73 -0.52
CA ILE A 135 4.19 14.11 0.70
C ILE A 135 5.32 14.00 1.75
N ALA A 136 6.54 13.64 1.34
CA ALA A 136 7.68 13.57 2.25
C ALA A 136 8.04 14.90 2.91
N ALA A 137 7.80 16.02 2.21
CA ALA A 137 7.97 17.37 2.76
C ALA A 137 6.88 17.78 3.76
N LEU A 138 5.67 17.23 3.63
CA LEU A 138 4.52 17.52 4.51
C LEU A 138 4.47 16.64 5.76
N ILE A 139 5.04 15.44 5.69
CA ILE A 139 5.00 14.44 6.77
C ILE A 139 6.38 14.35 7.42
N GLY A 140 6.56 15.03 8.53
CA GLY A 140 7.80 15.02 9.32
C GLY A 140 7.88 13.86 10.32
N GLU A 141 8.93 13.88 11.16
CA GLU A 141 9.16 12.83 12.17
C GLU A 141 8.14 12.89 13.34
N GLU A 142 7.43 14.01 13.52
CA GLU A 142 6.32 14.14 14.47
C GLU A 142 5.22 13.11 14.21
N TYR A 143 5.01 12.71 12.97
CA TYR A 143 4.05 11.64 12.64
C TYR A 143 4.53 10.25 13.10
N ALA A 144 5.83 9.99 13.08
CA ALA A 144 6.38 8.76 13.66
C ALA A 144 6.16 8.74 15.18
N ALA A 145 6.38 9.88 15.85
CA ALA A 145 6.14 10.03 17.28
C ALA A 145 4.64 9.87 17.61
N LEU A 146 3.75 10.46 16.82
CA LEU A 146 2.30 10.32 16.96
C LEU A 146 1.86 8.86 16.87
N VAL A 147 2.26 8.14 15.82
CA VAL A 147 1.87 6.73 15.64
C VAL A 147 2.37 5.86 16.78
N ARG A 148 3.60 6.09 17.26
CA ARG A 148 4.16 5.41 18.43
C ARG A 148 3.35 5.70 19.71
N LEU A 149 3.05 6.97 19.98
CA LEU A 149 2.32 7.39 21.17
C LEU A 149 0.90 6.81 21.20
N LEU A 150 0.14 6.95 20.11
CA LEU A 150 -1.21 6.40 20.02
C LEU A 150 -1.20 4.87 20.04
N GLY A 151 -0.22 4.26 19.38
CA GLY A 151 -0.03 2.80 19.36
C GLY A 151 0.19 2.21 20.76
N ALA A 152 1.00 2.87 21.59
CA ALA A 152 1.26 2.46 22.98
C ALA A 152 -0.02 2.43 23.84
N HIS A 153 -1.00 3.27 23.52
CA HIS A 153 -2.26 3.34 24.28
C HIS A 153 -3.40 2.51 23.68
N ARG A 154 -3.17 1.86 22.52
CA ARG A 154 -4.22 1.15 21.77
C ARG A 154 -4.88 0.03 22.57
N GLU A 155 -4.09 -0.81 23.23
CA GLU A 155 -4.63 -1.94 23.99
C GLU A 155 -5.31 -1.49 25.29
N THR A 156 -4.79 -0.45 25.92
CA THR A 156 -5.45 0.19 27.08
C THR A 156 -6.81 0.75 26.69
N MET A 157 -6.88 1.47 25.56
CA MET A 157 -8.15 1.99 25.03
C MET A 157 -9.15 0.88 24.73
N LYS A 158 -8.72 -0.23 24.11
CA LYS A 158 -9.61 -1.36 23.80
C LYS A 158 -10.19 -2.01 25.05
N ARG A 159 -9.36 -2.18 26.08
CA ARG A 159 -9.79 -2.79 27.35
C ARG A 159 -10.71 -1.88 28.15
N ALA A 160 -10.44 -0.60 28.11
CA ALA A 160 -11.14 0.38 28.93
C ALA A 160 -12.47 0.84 28.33
N VAL A 161 -12.61 0.81 27.02
CA VAL A 161 -13.77 1.33 26.27
C VAL A 161 -14.27 0.23 25.32
N ALA A 162 -15.33 -0.47 25.69
CA ALA A 162 -15.86 -1.58 24.89
C ALA A 162 -16.46 -1.11 23.55
N ALA A 163 -17.20 0.02 23.56
CA ALA A 163 -17.92 0.52 22.39
C ALA A 163 -16.97 1.13 21.35
N GLN A 164 -16.94 0.56 20.14
CA GLN A 164 -16.10 1.01 19.04
C GLN A 164 -16.35 2.48 18.65
N PRO A 165 -17.58 2.99 18.56
CA PRO A 165 -17.83 4.40 18.23
C PRO A 165 -17.25 5.38 19.26
N VAL A 166 -17.28 5.02 20.56
CA VAL A 166 -16.69 5.84 21.62
C VAL A 166 -15.17 5.88 21.49
N ARG A 167 -14.54 4.74 21.21
CA ARG A 167 -13.09 4.70 20.91
C ARG A 167 -12.70 5.57 19.72
N ALA A 168 -13.49 5.50 18.63
CA ALA A 168 -13.21 6.29 17.43
C ALA A 168 -13.26 7.79 17.72
N ARG A 169 -14.27 8.25 18.48
CA ARG A 169 -14.38 9.66 18.90
C ARG A 169 -13.22 10.08 19.81
N ALA A 170 -12.82 9.22 20.75
CA ALA A 170 -11.70 9.51 21.62
C ALA A 170 -10.37 9.68 20.86
N TRP A 171 -10.11 8.81 19.87
CA TRP A 171 -8.95 8.95 18.99
C TRP A 171 -9.00 10.24 18.17
N GLN A 172 -10.16 10.57 17.59
CA GLN A 172 -10.33 11.82 16.84
C GLN A 172 -10.09 13.03 17.73
N ARG A 173 -10.67 13.04 18.92
CA ARG A 173 -10.49 14.14 19.88
C ARG A 173 -9.03 14.37 20.26
N MET A 174 -8.23 13.30 20.45
CA MET A 174 -6.79 13.45 20.72
C MET A 174 -6.07 14.22 19.61
N LEU A 175 -6.48 14.01 18.34
CA LEU A 175 -5.92 14.74 17.21
C LEU A 175 -6.41 16.20 17.19
N ASP A 176 -7.70 16.42 17.45
CA ASP A 176 -8.32 17.75 17.45
C ASP A 176 -7.79 18.63 18.61
N GLU A 177 -7.46 18.06 19.76
CA GLU A 177 -6.88 18.76 20.92
C GLU A 177 -5.37 19.03 20.80
N GLY A 178 -4.77 18.77 19.63
CA GLY A 178 -3.43 19.25 19.31
C GLY A 178 -2.30 18.32 19.74
N VAL A 179 -2.53 17.02 19.90
CA VAL A 179 -1.46 16.03 20.17
C VAL A 179 -0.36 16.10 19.11
N LEU A 180 -0.73 16.20 17.82
CA LEU A 180 0.24 16.33 16.73
C LEU A 180 1.02 17.64 16.83
N GLU A 181 0.36 18.75 17.16
CA GLU A 181 1.00 20.04 17.28
C GLU A 181 2.00 20.10 18.44
N SER A 182 1.63 19.50 19.60
CA SER A 182 2.56 19.35 20.72
C SER A 182 3.82 18.57 20.31
N LEU A 183 3.67 17.49 19.55
CA LEU A 183 4.81 16.71 19.05
C LEU A 183 5.64 17.48 18.03
N ARG A 184 5.02 18.29 17.19
CA ARG A 184 5.70 19.16 16.21
C ARG A 184 6.55 20.22 16.90
N ASN A 185 6.06 20.76 18.04
CA ASN A 185 6.77 21.72 18.87
C ASN A 185 7.78 21.07 19.84
N GLY A 186 7.98 19.75 19.79
CA GLY A 186 8.91 19.02 20.65
C GLY A 186 8.39 18.72 22.05
N ASP A 187 7.14 19.09 22.39
CA ASP A 187 6.51 18.81 23.69
C ASP A 187 5.90 17.40 23.75
N ALA A 188 6.76 16.39 23.80
CA ALA A 188 6.33 15.01 23.95
C ALA A 188 5.58 14.75 25.28
N ALA A 189 5.93 15.48 26.32
CA ALA A 189 5.28 15.36 27.63
C ALA A 189 3.84 15.92 27.60
N GLY A 190 3.63 17.06 26.96
CA GLY A 190 2.32 17.66 26.72
C GLY A 190 1.44 16.74 25.88
N ALA A 191 1.97 16.23 24.76
CA ALA A 191 1.27 15.26 23.92
C ALA A 191 0.83 14.02 24.72
N ALA A 192 1.70 13.47 25.55
CA ALA A 192 1.37 12.32 26.40
C ALA A 192 0.33 12.65 27.47
N ARG A 193 0.33 13.87 28.03
CA ARG A 193 -0.72 14.33 28.97
C ARG A 193 -2.07 14.38 28.26
N LEU A 194 -2.17 15.02 27.10
CA LEU A 194 -3.40 15.10 26.31
C LEU A 194 -3.99 13.71 26.01
N VAL A 195 -3.16 12.77 25.56
CA VAL A 195 -3.60 11.39 25.31
C VAL A 195 -4.17 10.74 26.57
N ARG A 196 -3.52 10.89 27.72
CA ARG A 196 -4.02 10.32 28.99
C ARG A 196 -5.34 10.95 29.44
N THR A 197 -5.50 12.26 29.30
CA THR A 197 -6.73 12.98 29.63
C THR A 197 -7.89 12.47 28.78
N CYS A 198 -7.74 12.45 27.44
CA CYS A 198 -8.78 11.95 26.53
C CYS A 198 -9.11 10.47 26.76
N LEU A 199 -8.11 9.66 27.12
CA LEU A 199 -8.31 8.25 27.47
C LEU A 199 -9.15 8.12 28.75
N SER A 200 -8.84 8.88 29.80
CA SER A 200 -9.57 8.89 31.06
C SER A 200 -11.04 9.27 30.87
N GLU A 201 -11.30 10.32 30.10
CA GLU A 201 -12.66 10.77 29.79
C GLU A 201 -13.45 9.74 28.97
N ALA A 202 -12.80 9.10 27.97
CA ALA A 202 -13.43 8.03 27.21
C ALA A 202 -13.81 6.83 28.09
N GLN A 203 -13.01 6.53 29.11
CA GLN A 203 -13.31 5.48 30.11
C GLN A 203 -14.55 5.84 30.93
N GLN A 204 -14.71 7.10 31.34
CA GLN A 204 -15.88 7.55 32.10
C GLN A 204 -17.16 7.46 31.25
N ILE A 205 -17.10 7.91 29.98
CA ILE A 205 -18.22 7.78 29.03
C ILE A 205 -18.58 6.31 28.80
N GLY A 206 -17.58 5.42 28.67
CA GLY A 206 -17.80 3.99 28.46
C GLY A 206 -18.43 3.26 29.65
N LYS A 207 -18.41 3.83 30.84
CA LYS A 207 -19.02 3.30 32.07
C LYS A 207 -20.43 3.83 32.34
N GLY A 208 -20.87 4.88 31.63
CA GLY A 208 -22.20 5.44 31.76
C GLY A 208 -23.27 4.56 31.12
N PRO A 209 -24.55 4.66 31.53
CA PRO A 209 -25.64 3.94 30.90
C PRO A 209 -25.69 4.26 29.38
N ALA A 210 -25.92 3.23 28.59
CA ALA A 210 -25.93 3.29 27.12
C ALA A 210 -27.12 4.13 26.60
N SER A 211 -26.98 5.45 26.66
CA SER A 211 -27.92 6.40 26.05
C SER A 211 -27.15 7.56 25.42
N LEU A 212 -26.62 7.33 24.21
CA LEU A 212 -26.21 8.42 23.33
C LEU A 212 -27.23 8.57 22.24
N PRO A 213 -27.78 9.79 21.98
CA PRO A 213 -28.64 10.03 20.83
C PRO A 213 -27.86 9.71 19.54
N ALA A 214 -28.57 9.06 18.60
CA ALA A 214 -28.05 8.81 17.27
C ALA A 214 -27.58 10.14 16.63
N PRO A 215 -26.51 10.16 15.85
CA PRO A 215 -26.13 11.35 15.10
C PRO A 215 -27.30 11.74 14.20
N SER A 216 -27.75 13.01 14.34
CA SER A 216 -28.71 13.62 13.42
C SER A 216 -28.16 13.49 11.99
N ALA A 217 -28.95 12.85 11.13
CA ALA A 217 -28.66 12.76 9.72
C ALA A 217 -28.51 14.18 9.14
N PRO A 218 -27.57 14.43 8.20
CA PRO A 218 -27.50 15.72 7.54
C PRO A 218 -28.84 16.00 6.83
N GLU A 219 -29.47 17.13 7.15
CA GLU A 219 -30.65 17.60 6.47
C GLU A 219 -30.41 17.67 4.96
N ARG A 220 -31.11 16.80 4.25
CA ARG A 220 -31.21 16.90 2.80
C ARG A 220 -32.09 18.13 2.51
N THR A 221 -31.48 19.26 2.20
CA THR A 221 -32.19 20.40 1.62
C THR A 221 -32.82 19.98 0.33
N GLY A 222 -34.14 19.67 0.41
CA GLY A 222 -34.94 19.33 -0.73
C GLY A 222 -35.19 20.55 -1.62
N ARG A 223 -34.55 20.58 -2.78
CA ARG A 223 -35.08 21.38 -3.90
C ARG A 223 -36.22 20.60 -4.56
N ARG A 224 -37.44 21.01 -4.26
CA ARG A 224 -38.61 20.67 -5.07
C ARG A 224 -38.45 21.34 -6.44
N ALA A 225 -38.36 20.57 -7.50
CA ALA A 225 -38.63 21.03 -8.86
C ALA A 225 -39.94 20.38 -9.33
N GLY A 226 -40.79 21.22 -9.88
CA GLY A 226 -42.17 20.97 -10.17
C GLY A 226 -42.42 19.92 -11.27
N ALA A 227 -43.64 19.39 -11.18
CA ALA A 227 -44.23 18.52 -12.13
C ALA A 227 -44.58 19.27 -13.46
N GLY A 228 -44.21 18.66 -14.57
CA GLY A 228 -44.65 19.03 -15.90
C GLY A 228 -44.70 17.77 -16.74
N GLY A 229 -45.92 17.24 -16.91
CA GLY A 229 -46.18 16.08 -17.75
C GLY A 229 -46.14 16.42 -19.24
N ALA A 230 -45.66 15.47 -20.02
CA ALA A 230 -46.02 15.34 -21.43
C ALA A 230 -45.77 13.89 -21.89
N THR A 231 -46.79 13.28 -22.39
CA THR A 231 -46.92 11.95 -22.98
C THR A 231 -46.28 11.92 -24.38
N PRO A 232 -45.67 10.82 -24.84
CA PRO A 232 -45.09 10.71 -26.18
C PRO A 232 -46.11 10.23 -27.23
N PRO A 233 -45.99 10.59 -28.51
CA PRO A 233 -46.71 9.94 -29.60
C PRO A 233 -45.90 8.77 -30.20
N ARG A 234 -46.64 7.72 -30.54
CA ARG A 234 -46.21 6.56 -31.35
C ARG A 234 -46.19 6.93 -32.84
N SER A 235 -45.38 6.22 -33.54
CA SER A 235 -45.53 5.58 -34.86
C SER A 235 -44.45 5.93 -35.89
N GLY A 236 -44.07 4.90 -36.61
CA GLY A 236 -43.51 5.03 -37.97
C GLY A 236 -42.38 4.07 -38.26
N SER A 237 -42.71 2.92 -38.82
CA SER A 237 -41.81 1.97 -39.49
C SER A 237 -41.12 2.61 -40.69
N GLU A 238 -39.83 2.29 -40.94
CA GLU A 238 -39.40 1.91 -42.29
C GLU A 238 -38.00 1.31 -42.31
N ARG A 239 -37.84 0.32 -43.18
CA ARG A 239 -36.66 -0.50 -43.44
C ARG A 239 -35.72 0.19 -44.39
N ALA A 240 -34.41 -0.04 -44.23
CA ALA A 240 -33.41 -0.36 -45.27
C ALA A 240 -32.00 -0.37 -44.67
N GLY A 241 -31.32 -1.42 -44.69
CA GLY A 241 -30.22 -1.91 -45.48
C GLY A 241 -28.95 -1.06 -45.46
N GLY A 242 -27.85 -1.58 -44.84
CA GLY A 242 -26.56 -0.97 -45.09
C GLY A 242 -25.47 -1.45 -44.10
N ARG A 243 -24.74 -2.44 -44.52
CA ARG A 243 -23.34 -2.83 -44.23
C ARG A 243 -22.71 -2.48 -42.89
N SER A 244 -22.36 -3.53 -42.19
CA SER A 244 -21.48 -3.63 -41.04
C SER A 244 -20.07 -3.10 -41.30
N ASP A 245 -19.70 -2.02 -40.64
CA ASP A 245 -18.29 -1.68 -40.38
C ASP A 245 -18.05 -1.97 -38.90
N ARG A 246 -17.54 -3.16 -38.60
CA ARG A 246 -17.15 -3.56 -37.25
C ARG A 246 -15.74 -3.09 -37.00
N THR A 247 -15.59 -1.90 -36.45
CA THR A 247 -14.38 -1.55 -35.69
C THR A 247 -14.33 -2.46 -34.46
N PRO A 248 -13.23 -3.16 -34.19
CA PRO A 248 -13.12 -3.99 -32.98
C PRO A 248 -13.14 -3.13 -31.74
N GLU A 249 -14.07 -3.41 -30.87
CA GLU A 249 -14.17 -2.83 -29.53
C GLU A 249 -12.86 -3.08 -28.76
N PRO A 250 -12.24 -2.06 -28.12
CA PRO A 250 -11.02 -2.27 -27.33
C PRO A 250 -11.33 -3.21 -26.17
N ALA A 251 -10.56 -4.28 -26.07
CA ALA A 251 -10.64 -5.24 -24.99
C ALA A 251 -10.68 -4.54 -23.61
N PRO A 252 -11.51 -5.01 -22.67
CA PRO A 252 -11.65 -4.37 -21.35
C PRO A 252 -10.28 -4.31 -20.66
N ALA A 253 -9.90 -3.11 -20.21
CA ALA A 253 -8.67 -2.87 -19.48
C ALA A 253 -8.58 -3.84 -18.29
N ARG A 254 -7.60 -4.74 -18.31
CA ARG A 254 -7.30 -5.65 -17.21
C ARG A 254 -7.11 -4.82 -15.94
N ARG A 255 -7.97 -5.02 -14.96
CA ARG A 255 -7.79 -4.45 -13.61
C ARG A 255 -6.43 -4.88 -13.08
N LEU A 256 -5.57 -3.91 -12.81
CA LEU A 256 -4.27 -4.15 -12.18
C LEU A 256 -4.50 -4.78 -10.79
N PRO A 257 -3.67 -5.76 -10.40
CA PRO A 257 -3.78 -6.42 -9.11
C PRO A 257 -3.50 -5.44 -7.96
N GLN A 258 -4.06 -5.75 -6.80
CA GLN A 258 -3.97 -4.93 -5.59
C GLN A 258 -2.52 -4.68 -5.16
N THR A 259 -2.26 -3.46 -4.69
CA THR A 259 -0.95 -3.01 -4.20
C THR A 259 -0.50 -3.82 -2.99
N VAL A 260 0.66 -4.44 -3.07
CA VAL A 260 1.29 -5.15 -1.95
C VAL A 260 2.02 -4.14 -1.06
N LYS A 261 1.62 -4.03 0.20
CA LYS A 261 2.37 -3.28 1.22
C LYS A 261 3.59 -4.09 1.63
N ILE A 262 4.77 -3.60 1.31
CA ILE A 262 6.01 -4.08 1.91
C ILE A 262 6.20 -3.27 3.18
N LYS A 263 6.14 -3.94 4.34
CA LYS A 263 6.32 -3.31 5.64
C LYS A 263 7.81 -2.96 5.80
N ASP A 264 8.12 -1.68 5.93
CA ASP A 264 9.46 -1.24 6.31
C ASP A 264 9.51 -1.31 7.85
N THR A 265 10.05 -2.40 8.37
CA THR A 265 10.28 -2.59 9.81
C THR A 265 11.73 -2.21 10.10
N ARG A 266 11.97 -0.95 10.45
CA ARG A 266 13.18 -0.58 11.16
C ARG A 266 12.94 -0.78 12.67
N ARG A 267 13.68 -1.66 13.27
CA ARG A 267 14.11 -1.56 14.67
C ARG A 267 15.41 -0.79 14.72
#